data_ecccd63a7af7531127aee5168f75f04e
#
_entry.id   ecccd63a7af7531127aee5168f75f04e
#
_cell.length_a   1.000
_cell.length_b   1.000
_cell.length_c   1.000
_cell.angle_alpha   90.00
_cell.angle_beta   90.00
_cell.angle_gamma   90.00
#
_symmetry.space_group_name_H-M   'P 1'
#
loop_
_entity.id
_entity.type
_entity.pdbx_description
1 polymer ?
#
loop_
_entity_poly.entity_id
_entity_poly.type
_entity_poly.pdbx_seq_one_letter_code
_entity_poly.pdbx_strand_id
1 'polypeptide(L)'
;MEIRERVIGKTLASIRWISIAGYEIRSDGYSIVTDPCVEANVNVPYGEEVIDHCDLMLLTHGHWDHTTGLRNVWDRFQCPLLCGELTAPAIAKMTDIYPSDIYPMTPGLELDFGPAKVKALFGRHVRHQRGYSVMASAPTTRPDAELPNSFECNFLGSLEYRNWLVTLKNGLKVMIWGNNVRNEQLEIIKEIQPDVGIFQFSVQRPDDLAKMCAAGHVKVLFPHHMDLKRTEAEYLPLLAELDRAMQELSPETIVVTPEHLKWYDVGFTVAAK
;
A
#
# COMPACT_ATOMS: atom_id res chain seq x y z
N MET A 1 31.40 -2.49 37.06
CA MET A 1 30.51 -3.50 36.46
C MET A 1 29.66 -2.75 35.46
N GLU A 2 30.09 -2.73 34.18
CA GLU A 2 29.35 -2.09 33.13
C GLU A 2 28.02 -2.85 32.92
N ILE A 3 26.92 -2.16 33.21
CA ILE A 3 25.60 -2.65 32.83
C ILE A 3 25.51 -2.52 31.29
N ARG A 4 25.74 -3.62 30.59
CA ARG A 4 25.47 -3.69 29.17
C ARG A 4 23.96 -3.46 29.00
N GLU A 5 23.58 -2.35 28.42
CA GLU A 5 22.19 -2.13 27.97
C GLU A 5 21.76 -3.30 27.09
N ARG A 6 20.91 -4.16 27.63
CA ARG A 6 20.25 -5.19 26.82
C ARG A 6 19.03 -4.56 26.19
N VAL A 7 19.14 -4.19 24.94
CA VAL A 7 17.98 -3.91 24.11
C VAL A 7 17.33 -5.26 23.77
N ILE A 8 16.17 -5.54 24.35
CA ILE A 8 15.37 -6.71 23.99
C ILE A 8 14.33 -6.21 23.01
N GLY A 9 14.56 -6.45 21.71
CA GLY A 9 13.62 -6.17 20.65
C GLY A 9 13.01 -7.48 20.11
N LYS A 10 11.71 -7.49 19.90
CA LYS A 10 11.04 -8.54 19.14
C LYS A 10 10.53 -7.93 17.84
N THR A 11 11.03 -8.40 16.71
CA THR A 11 10.47 -8.07 15.40
C THR A 11 9.05 -8.64 15.30
N LEU A 12 8.08 -7.79 15.00
CA LEU A 12 6.68 -8.15 14.82
C LEU A 12 6.35 -8.33 13.33
N ALA A 13 6.96 -7.51 12.48
CA ALA A 13 6.87 -7.61 11.03
C ALA A 13 8.15 -7.05 10.39
N SER A 14 8.48 -7.55 9.21
CA SER A 14 9.45 -6.94 8.31
C SER A 14 8.68 -6.37 7.12
N ILE A 15 8.96 -5.13 6.75
CA ILE A 15 8.27 -4.41 5.68
C ILE A 15 9.31 -3.91 4.69
N ARG A 16 9.05 -4.08 3.39
CA ARG A 16 9.88 -3.47 2.34
C ARG A 16 9.03 -2.82 1.26
N TRP A 17 9.56 -1.75 0.72
CA TRP A 17 9.02 -1.10 -0.45
C TRP A 17 9.55 -1.77 -1.72
N ILE A 18 8.64 -2.19 -2.60
CA ILE A 18 9.00 -2.81 -3.87
C ILE A 18 9.11 -1.73 -4.94
N SER A 19 8.01 -1.01 -5.19
CA SER A 19 7.93 0.03 -6.22
C SER A 19 6.57 0.71 -6.14
N ILE A 20 6.46 1.97 -6.44
CA ILE A 20 5.22 2.76 -6.52
C ILE A 20 4.38 2.60 -5.23
N ALA A 21 3.28 1.83 -5.29
CA ALA A 21 2.45 1.47 -4.14
C ALA A 21 2.71 0.06 -3.60
N GLY A 22 3.58 -0.68 -4.28
CA GLY A 22 3.91 -2.07 -3.96
C GLY A 22 4.74 -2.19 -2.69
N TYR A 23 4.18 -2.87 -1.69
CA TYR A 23 4.87 -3.22 -0.45
C TYR A 23 4.74 -4.71 -0.17
N GLU A 24 5.72 -5.23 0.53
CA GLU A 24 5.67 -6.57 1.10
C GLU A 24 5.74 -6.48 2.61
N ILE A 25 4.85 -7.21 3.28
CA ILE A 25 4.73 -7.29 4.75
C ILE A 25 4.92 -8.75 5.13
N ARG A 26 5.96 -9.05 5.92
CA ARG A 26 6.23 -10.42 6.42
C ARG A 26 6.11 -10.48 7.93
N SER A 27 5.44 -11.53 8.43
CA SER A 27 5.36 -11.83 9.85
C SER A 27 5.23 -13.34 10.05
N ASP A 28 6.07 -13.91 10.90
CA ASP A 28 6.05 -15.35 11.24
C ASP A 28 6.02 -16.28 10.00
N GLY A 29 6.73 -15.93 8.93
CA GLY A 29 6.80 -16.69 7.68
C GLY A 29 5.64 -16.45 6.71
N TYR A 30 4.64 -15.66 7.05
CA TYR A 30 3.52 -15.27 6.18
C TYR A 30 3.84 -13.96 5.46
N SER A 31 3.62 -13.92 4.16
CA SER A 31 3.93 -12.77 3.29
C SER A 31 2.68 -12.22 2.63
N ILE A 32 2.47 -10.92 2.77
CA ILE A 32 1.39 -10.16 2.13
C ILE A 32 2.02 -9.17 1.17
N VAL A 33 1.59 -9.19 -0.10
CA VAL A 33 2.03 -8.25 -1.13
C VAL A 33 0.88 -7.33 -1.50
N THR A 34 1.16 -6.01 -1.51
CA THR A 34 0.16 -5.01 -1.92
C THR A 34 0.51 -4.44 -3.28
N ASP A 35 -0.50 -4.21 -4.11
CA ASP A 35 -0.39 -3.47 -5.38
C ASP A 35 0.88 -3.82 -6.18
N PRO A 36 1.14 -5.08 -6.56
CA PRO A 36 2.36 -5.48 -7.23
C PRO A 36 2.44 -4.88 -8.64
N CYS A 37 3.19 -3.81 -8.76
CA CYS A 37 3.47 -3.14 -10.03
C CYS A 37 4.93 -2.70 -10.05
N VAL A 38 5.78 -3.48 -10.71
CA VAL A 38 7.22 -3.23 -10.78
C VAL A 38 7.64 -2.87 -12.20
N GLU A 39 7.29 -3.69 -13.18
CA GLU A 39 7.72 -3.52 -14.58
C GLU A 39 7.29 -2.18 -15.20
N ALA A 40 6.20 -1.58 -14.72
CA ALA A 40 5.74 -0.29 -15.20
C ALA A 40 6.54 0.90 -14.64
N ASN A 41 7.39 0.68 -13.65
CA ASN A 41 8.23 1.72 -13.06
C ASN A 41 9.61 1.75 -13.74
N VAL A 42 9.81 2.73 -14.63
CA VAL A 42 11.07 2.92 -15.37
C VAL A 42 12.26 3.30 -14.47
N ASN A 43 12.01 3.64 -13.20
CA ASN A 43 13.07 4.04 -12.26
C ASN A 43 13.71 2.85 -11.54
N VAL A 44 13.17 1.63 -11.71
CA VAL A 44 13.71 0.43 -11.06
C VAL A 44 14.25 -0.56 -12.14
N PRO A 45 15.43 -1.18 -11.91
CA PRO A 45 16.07 -2.06 -12.89
C PRO A 45 15.68 -3.54 -12.73
N TYR A 46 14.54 -3.84 -12.14
CA TYR A 46 14.06 -5.21 -11.85
C TYR A 46 12.56 -5.32 -12.12
N GLY A 47 12.06 -6.54 -12.19
CA GLY A 47 10.64 -6.88 -12.32
C GLY A 47 10.08 -7.57 -11.06
N GLU A 48 8.89 -8.18 -11.19
CA GLU A 48 8.20 -8.85 -10.09
C GLU A 48 8.93 -10.11 -9.57
N GLU A 49 10.00 -10.57 -10.23
CA GLU A 49 10.84 -11.69 -9.77
C GLU A 49 11.50 -11.43 -8.41
N VAL A 50 11.61 -10.17 -7.99
CA VAL A 50 12.15 -9.80 -6.67
C VAL A 50 11.22 -10.20 -5.51
N ILE A 51 9.95 -10.50 -5.81
CA ILE A 51 9.01 -11.05 -4.83
C ILE A 51 9.26 -12.55 -4.76
N ASP A 52 9.87 -13.01 -3.70
CA ASP A 52 10.31 -14.41 -3.53
C ASP A 52 9.29 -15.28 -2.77
N HIS A 53 8.30 -14.67 -2.13
CA HIS A 53 7.20 -15.34 -1.45
C HIS A 53 5.95 -14.47 -1.38
N CYS A 54 4.77 -15.07 -1.54
CA CYS A 54 3.48 -14.38 -1.40
C CYS A 54 2.39 -15.38 -1.02
N ASP A 55 1.78 -15.19 0.14
CA ASP A 55 0.64 -15.97 0.62
C ASP A 55 -0.69 -15.26 0.38
N LEU A 56 -0.66 -13.93 0.22
CA LEU A 56 -1.84 -13.10 0.04
C LEU A 56 -1.50 -11.85 -0.76
N MET A 57 -2.30 -11.53 -1.77
CA MET A 57 -2.25 -10.26 -2.48
C MET A 57 -3.39 -9.32 -2.06
N LEU A 58 -3.09 -8.05 -1.88
CA LEU A 58 -4.07 -6.99 -1.66
C LEU A 58 -3.97 -5.97 -2.79
N LEU A 59 -5.09 -5.68 -3.43
CA LEU A 59 -5.18 -4.67 -4.47
C LEU A 59 -6.03 -3.50 -3.97
N THR A 60 -5.47 -2.30 -3.97
CA THR A 60 -6.22 -1.09 -3.57
C THR A 60 -7.23 -0.68 -4.62
N HIS A 61 -6.84 -0.67 -5.89
CA HIS A 61 -7.72 -0.31 -7.00
C HIS A 61 -7.17 -0.77 -8.37
N GLY A 62 -8.00 -0.66 -9.40
CA GLY A 62 -7.75 -1.24 -10.72
C GLY A 62 -6.86 -0.42 -11.66
N HIS A 63 -6.08 0.58 -11.22
CA HIS A 63 -5.18 1.32 -12.11
C HIS A 63 -3.96 0.49 -12.50
N TRP A 64 -3.41 0.79 -13.68
CA TRP A 64 -2.27 0.05 -14.25
C TRP A 64 -1.03 0.01 -13.36
N ASP A 65 -0.78 1.11 -12.65
CA ASP A 65 0.35 1.28 -11.72
C ASP A 65 0.15 0.55 -10.37
N HIS A 66 -0.92 -0.26 -10.26
CA HIS A 66 -1.20 -1.17 -9.15
C HIS A 66 -1.39 -2.62 -9.61
N THR A 67 -1.76 -2.83 -10.88
CA THR A 67 -2.26 -4.13 -11.36
C THR A 67 -1.29 -4.90 -12.26
N THR A 68 -0.26 -4.25 -12.81
CA THR A 68 0.59 -4.83 -13.86
C THR A 68 1.27 -6.14 -13.44
N GLY A 69 1.70 -6.25 -12.18
CA GLY A 69 2.37 -7.44 -11.67
C GLY A 69 1.45 -8.54 -11.12
N LEU A 70 0.12 -8.32 -11.04
CA LEU A 70 -0.79 -9.28 -10.41
C LEU A 70 -0.69 -10.68 -10.99
N ARG A 71 -0.69 -10.80 -12.33
CA ARG A 71 -0.61 -12.09 -13.00
C ARG A 71 0.72 -12.79 -12.74
N ASN A 72 1.84 -12.08 -12.83
CA ASN A 72 3.17 -12.64 -12.62
C ASN A 72 3.35 -13.17 -11.20
N VAL A 73 2.83 -12.45 -10.20
CA VAL A 73 2.87 -12.90 -8.80
C VAL A 73 1.95 -14.11 -8.60
N TRP A 74 0.74 -14.07 -9.15
CA TRP A 74 -0.21 -15.18 -9.02
C TRP A 74 0.29 -16.47 -9.71
N ASP A 75 0.88 -16.38 -10.90
CA ASP A 75 1.43 -17.55 -11.60
C ASP A 75 2.50 -18.28 -10.78
N ARG A 76 3.25 -17.56 -9.96
CA ARG A 76 4.33 -18.11 -9.14
C ARG A 76 3.83 -18.68 -7.82
N PHE A 77 2.85 -18.10 -7.20
CA PHE A 77 2.48 -18.40 -5.82
C PHE A 77 1.05 -18.93 -5.65
N GLN A 78 0.18 -18.78 -6.65
CA GLN A 78 -1.22 -19.24 -6.62
C GLN A 78 -1.97 -18.80 -5.35
N CYS A 79 -1.67 -17.57 -4.89
CA CYS A 79 -2.22 -17.03 -3.65
C CYS A 79 -3.53 -16.26 -3.87
N PRO A 80 -4.41 -16.16 -2.86
CA PRO A 80 -5.61 -15.34 -2.92
C PRO A 80 -5.31 -13.88 -3.23
N LEU A 81 -6.19 -13.24 -4.01
CA LEU A 81 -6.19 -11.81 -4.31
C LEU A 81 -7.44 -11.17 -3.72
N LEU A 82 -7.27 -10.24 -2.78
CA LEU A 82 -8.35 -9.40 -2.28
C LEU A 82 -8.38 -8.09 -3.05
N CYS A 83 -9.54 -7.73 -3.57
CA CYS A 83 -9.74 -6.47 -4.31
C CYS A 83 -11.15 -5.92 -4.09
N GLY A 84 -11.44 -4.75 -4.64
CA GLY A 84 -12.78 -4.18 -4.60
C GLY A 84 -13.79 -5.01 -5.40
N GLU A 85 -15.04 -5.03 -4.92
CA GLU A 85 -16.11 -5.83 -5.53
C GLU A 85 -16.47 -5.40 -6.96
N LEU A 86 -16.37 -4.09 -7.23
CA LEU A 86 -16.69 -3.54 -8.55
C LEU A 86 -15.60 -3.89 -9.58
N THR A 87 -14.33 -3.89 -9.15
CA THR A 87 -13.18 -4.16 -10.03
C THR A 87 -12.86 -5.64 -10.18
N ALA A 88 -13.32 -6.51 -9.29
CA ALA A 88 -12.99 -7.93 -9.31
C ALA A 88 -13.27 -8.65 -10.66
N PRO A 89 -14.43 -8.45 -11.33
CA PRO A 89 -14.67 -9.08 -12.63
C PRO A 89 -13.72 -8.59 -13.73
N ALA A 90 -13.37 -7.30 -13.70
CA ALA A 90 -12.44 -6.73 -14.67
C ALA A 90 -11.00 -7.23 -14.43
N ILE A 91 -10.60 -7.41 -13.17
CA ILE A 91 -9.33 -8.02 -12.80
C ILE A 91 -9.25 -9.45 -13.32
N ALA A 92 -10.27 -10.29 -13.09
CA ALA A 92 -10.30 -11.66 -13.58
C ALA A 92 -10.12 -11.71 -15.10
N LYS A 93 -10.86 -10.87 -15.82
CA LYS A 93 -10.79 -10.78 -17.29
C LYS A 93 -9.44 -10.27 -17.80
N MET A 94 -8.83 -9.31 -17.09
CA MET A 94 -7.57 -8.70 -17.50
C MET A 94 -6.38 -9.64 -17.25
N THR A 95 -6.40 -10.35 -16.13
CA THR A 95 -5.24 -11.10 -15.63
C THR A 95 -5.32 -12.59 -15.91
N ASP A 96 -6.48 -13.13 -16.29
CA ASP A 96 -6.78 -14.57 -16.36
C ASP A 96 -6.49 -15.31 -15.02
N ILE A 97 -6.48 -14.61 -13.90
CA ILE A 97 -6.48 -15.23 -12.56
C ILE A 97 -7.82 -15.93 -12.37
N TYR A 98 -7.79 -17.14 -11.82
CA TYR A 98 -9.04 -17.87 -11.59
C TYR A 98 -9.97 -17.09 -10.67
N PRO A 99 -11.27 -16.94 -11.05
CA PRO A 99 -12.24 -16.22 -10.21
C PRO A 99 -12.37 -16.76 -8.79
N SER A 100 -12.07 -18.05 -8.56
CA SER A 100 -12.04 -18.65 -7.22
C SER A 100 -10.95 -18.09 -6.32
N ASP A 101 -9.89 -17.53 -6.89
CA ASP A 101 -8.76 -16.98 -6.15
C ASP A 101 -8.87 -15.46 -5.97
N ILE A 102 -9.91 -14.85 -6.55
CA ILE A 102 -10.22 -13.43 -6.39
C ILE A 102 -11.35 -13.26 -5.38
N TYR A 103 -11.09 -12.54 -4.31
CA TYR A 103 -12.01 -12.28 -3.21
C TYR A 103 -12.52 -10.83 -3.29
N PRO A 104 -13.75 -10.61 -3.82
CA PRO A 104 -14.35 -9.29 -3.85
C PRO A 104 -14.68 -8.82 -2.43
N MET A 105 -14.17 -7.65 -2.05
CA MET A 105 -14.28 -7.13 -0.69
C MET A 105 -15.09 -5.84 -0.65
N THR A 106 -16.21 -5.85 0.07
CA THR A 106 -16.97 -4.63 0.40
C THR A 106 -16.37 -3.93 1.63
N PRO A 107 -16.49 -2.61 1.75
CA PRO A 107 -16.07 -1.91 2.97
C PRO A 107 -16.73 -2.48 4.22
N GLY A 108 -15.92 -2.76 5.22
CA GLY A 108 -16.35 -3.37 6.50
C GLY A 108 -16.21 -4.88 6.56
N LEU A 109 -16.12 -5.58 5.41
CA LEU A 109 -15.85 -7.02 5.40
C LEU A 109 -14.44 -7.31 5.90
N GLU A 110 -14.32 -8.31 6.78
CA GLU A 110 -13.06 -8.81 7.32
C GLU A 110 -12.95 -10.32 7.07
N LEU A 111 -11.80 -10.75 6.59
CA LEU A 111 -11.45 -12.16 6.40
C LEU A 111 -10.30 -12.53 7.33
N ASP A 112 -10.37 -13.73 7.90
CA ASP A 112 -9.34 -14.29 8.77
C ASP A 112 -8.59 -15.42 8.03
N PHE A 113 -7.31 -15.19 7.78
CA PHE A 113 -6.41 -16.16 7.13
C PHE A 113 -5.57 -16.95 8.14
N GLY A 114 -5.80 -16.74 9.44
CA GLY A 114 -5.03 -17.34 10.53
C GLY A 114 -3.80 -16.51 10.91
N PRO A 115 -2.77 -16.34 10.06
CA PRO A 115 -1.63 -15.47 10.34
C PRO A 115 -1.97 -13.97 10.32
N ALA A 116 -3.01 -13.59 9.60
CA ALA A 116 -3.48 -12.22 9.49
C ALA A 116 -4.99 -12.16 9.30
N LYS A 117 -5.60 -11.09 9.85
CA LYS A 117 -6.96 -10.66 9.51
C LYS A 117 -6.85 -9.45 8.59
N VAL A 118 -7.67 -9.43 7.54
CA VAL A 118 -7.69 -8.32 6.58
C VAL A 118 -9.09 -7.76 6.49
N LYS A 119 -9.23 -6.48 6.83
CA LYS A 119 -10.48 -5.73 6.74
C LYS A 119 -10.42 -4.73 5.59
N ALA A 120 -11.43 -4.77 4.72
CA ALA A 120 -11.63 -3.76 3.70
C ALA A 120 -12.16 -2.47 4.32
N LEU A 121 -11.51 -1.35 4.02
CA LEU A 121 -11.93 -0.03 4.45
C LEU A 121 -12.40 0.78 3.25
N PHE A 122 -13.34 1.69 3.51
CA PHE A 122 -13.80 2.61 2.48
C PHE A 122 -12.66 3.50 1.99
N GLY A 123 -12.58 3.67 0.67
CA GLY A 123 -11.66 4.57 0.01
C GLY A 123 -12.28 5.27 -1.19
N ARG A 124 -11.67 6.37 -1.62
CA ARG A 124 -12.03 7.09 -2.83
C ARG A 124 -10.78 7.50 -3.58
N HIS A 125 -10.74 7.24 -4.86
CA HIS A 125 -9.69 7.76 -5.71
C HIS A 125 -9.70 9.30 -5.73
N VAL A 126 -8.52 9.89 -5.96
CA VAL A 126 -8.39 11.35 -6.12
C VAL A 126 -9.21 11.79 -7.34
N ARG A 127 -10.13 12.74 -7.14
CA ARG A 127 -10.87 13.34 -8.24
C ARG A 127 -10.00 14.43 -8.88
N HIS A 128 -9.62 14.26 -10.12
CA HIS A 128 -9.08 15.36 -10.90
C HIS A 128 -10.19 16.39 -11.20
N GLN A 129 -9.88 17.68 -11.09
CA GLN A 129 -10.85 18.78 -11.24
C GLN A 129 -11.55 18.84 -12.62
N ARG A 130 -11.03 18.12 -13.63
CA ARG A 130 -11.54 18.11 -15.00
C ARG A 130 -12.35 16.84 -15.36
N GLY A 131 -13.09 16.31 -14.43
CA GLY A 131 -13.88 15.09 -14.65
C GLY A 131 -13.04 13.81 -14.50
N TYR A 132 -13.69 12.68 -14.67
CA TYR A 132 -13.02 11.39 -14.64
C TYR A 132 -12.17 11.23 -15.89
N SER A 133 -10.96 11.78 -15.88
CA SER A 133 -10.00 11.51 -16.94
C SER A 133 -9.32 10.17 -16.71
N VAL A 134 -10.13 9.13 -16.64
CA VAL A 134 -9.70 7.74 -16.67
C VAL A 134 -8.79 7.48 -17.85
N MET A 135 -9.04 8.19 -18.95
CA MET A 135 -8.30 8.06 -20.19
C MET A 135 -6.86 8.60 -20.11
N ALA A 136 -6.60 9.53 -19.20
CA ALA A 136 -5.27 10.13 -19.07
C ALA A 136 -4.23 9.20 -18.45
N SER A 137 -4.67 8.15 -17.75
CA SER A 137 -3.78 7.16 -17.14
C SER A 137 -3.69 5.86 -17.94
N ALA A 138 -4.51 5.69 -18.99
CA ALA A 138 -4.37 4.53 -19.85
C ALA A 138 -3.16 4.73 -20.80
N PRO A 139 -2.22 3.79 -20.86
CA PRO A 139 -1.08 3.89 -21.79
C PRO A 139 -1.48 3.72 -23.26
N THR A 140 -2.75 3.83 -23.58
CA THR A 140 -3.28 3.64 -24.93
C THR A 140 -3.13 4.90 -25.76
N THR A 141 -2.10 4.92 -26.53
CA THR A 141 -1.84 5.98 -27.53
C THR A 141 -2.36 5.66 -28.91
N ARG A 142 -3.11 4.58 -29.09
CA ARG A 142 -3.61 4.15 -30.40
C ARG A 142 -5.13 4.29 -30.46
N PRO A 143 -5.67 5.21 -31.30
CA PRO A 143 -7.10 5.42 -31.46
C PRO A 143 -7.86 4.24 -32.09
N ASP A 144 -7.14 3.35 -32.75
CA ASP A 144 -7.62 2.21 -33.56
C ASP A 144 -7.35 0.84 -32.91
N ALA A 145 -6.72 0.81 -31.74
CA ALA A 145 -6.55 -0.43 -31.02
C ALA A 145 -7.85 -0.82 -30.31
N GLU A 146 -8.23 -2.09 -30.35
CA GLU A 146 -9.19 -2.65 -29.40
C GLU A 146 -8.77 -2.19 -28.01
N LEU A 147 -9.72 -1.63 -27.25
CA LEU A 147 -9.44 -1.20 -25.87
C LEU A 147 -8.89 -2.41 -25.11
N PRO A 148 -7.66 -2.34 -24.59
CA PRO A 148 -7.09 -3.47 -23.91
C PRO A 148 -7.96 -3.84 -22.71
N ASN A 149 -7.97 -5.10 -22.29
CA ASN A 149 -8.71 -5.55 -21.11
C ASN A 149 -8.41 -4.70 -19.86
N SER A 150 -7.23 -4.10 -19.81
CA SER A 150 -6.84 -3.13 -18.78
C SER A 150 -7.68 -1.85 -18.78
N PHE A 151 -8.36 -1.48 -19.88
CA PHE A 151 -9.17 -0.25 -19.92
C PHE A 151 -10.33 -0.29 -18.94
N GLU A 152 -11.10 -1.37 -18.93
CA GLU A 152 -12.22 -1.55 -18.00
C GLU A 152 -11.72 -1.51 -16.55
N CYS A 153 -10.63 -2.20 -16.27
CA CYS A 153 -10.02 -2.22 -14.94
C CYS A 153 -9.57 -0.82 -14.49
N ASN A 154 -8.91 -0.06 -15.36
CA ASN A 154 -8.51 1.32 -15.08
C ASN A 154 -9.71 2.24 -14.87
N PHE A 155 -10.78 2.07 -15.66
CA PHE A 155 -12.01 2.85 -15.50
C PHE A 155 -12.64 2.61 -14.13
N LEU A 156 -12.83 1.35 -13.75
CA LEU A 156 -13.40 0.96 -12.48
C LEU A 156 -12.50 1.38 -11.31
N GLY A 157 -11.17 1.31 -11.47
CA GLY A 157 -10.19 1.79 -10.50
C GLY A 157 -10.32 3.27 -10.15
N SER A 158 -10.86 4.10 -11.05
CA SER A 158 -11.17 5.50 -10.74
C SER A 158 -12.45 5.68 -9.91
N LEU A 159 -13.31 4.69 -9.90
CA LEU A 159 -14.59 4.71 -9.17
C LEU A 159 -14.50 4.03 -7.82
N GLU A 160 -13.68 2.99 -7.73
CA GLU A 160 -13.54 2.16 -6.54
C GLU A 160 -12.11 2.19 -6.02
N TYR A 161 -11.97 2.39 -4.72
CA TYR A 161 -10.71 2.30 -4.00
C TYR A 161 -10.95 1.58 -2.67
N ARG A 162 -10.07 0.64 -2.35
CA ARG A 162 -10.06 -0.03 -1.05
C ARG A 162 -8.80 0.34 -0.29
N ASN A 163 -9.00 0.84 0.92
CA ASN A 163 -7.94 0.85 1.91
C ASN A 163 -8.00 -0.48 2.67
N TRP A 164 -6.89 -0.87 3.26
CA TRP A 164 -6.80 -2.14 3.96
C TRP A 164 -6.32 -1.95 5.38
N LEU A 165 -6.95 -2.67 6.32
CA LEU A 165 -6.39 -2.89 7.64
C LEU A 165 -5.95 -4.34 7.73
N VAL A 166 -4.66 -4.56 7.90
CA VAL A 166 -4.06 -5.85 8.18
C VAL A 166 -3.77 -5.92 9.67
N THR A 167 -4.40 -6.85 10.38
CA THR A 167 -4.08 -7.16 11.77
C THR A 167 -3.33 -8.48 11.81
N LEU A 168 -2.04 -8.42 12.06
CA LEU A 168 -1.18 -9.60 12.15
C LEU A 168 -1.49 -10.41 13.42
N LYS A 169 -1.20 -11.71 13.42
CA LYS A 169 -1.46 -12.62 14.56
C LYS A 169 -0.83 -12.14 15.87
N ASN A 170 0.30 -11.42 15.80
CA ASN A 170 0.94 -10.82 16.98
C ASN A 170 0.30 -9.51 17.47
N GLY A 171 -0.79 -9.07 16.82
CA GLY A 171 -1.56 -7.88 17.18
C GLY A 171 -1.12 -6.60 16.49
N LEU A 172 -0.02 -6.59 15.70
CA LEU A 172 0.42 -5.41 14.95
C LEU A 172 -0.64 -5.05 13.89
N LYS A 173 -1.06 -3.79 13.88
CA LYS A 173 -2.01 -3.24 12.92
C LYS A 173 -1.26 -2.44 11.83
N VAL A 174 -1.35 -2.88 10.60
CA VAL A 174 -0.80 -2.18 9.43
C VAL A 174 -1.95 -1.67 8.57
N MET A 175 -2.00 -0.37 8.32
CA MET A 175 -3.03 0.24 7.48
C MET A 175 -2.42 0.68 6.15
N ILE A 176 -2.99 0.20 5.05
CA ILE A 176 -2.63 0.59 3.69
C ILE A 176 -3.65 1.62 3.21
N TRP A 177 -3.17 2.79 2.78
CA TRP A 177 -4.01 3.93 2.47
C TRP A 177 -3.53 4.71 1.25
N GLY A 178 -4.43 4.95 0.32
CA GLY A 178 -4.10 5.64 -0.93
C GLY A 178 -5.02 6.80 -1.29
N ASN A 179 -5.66 7.42 -0.32
CA ASN A 179 -6.63 8.49 -0.57
C ASN A 179 -6.14 9.87 -0.13
N ASN A 180 -6.82 10.91 -0.63
CA ASN A 180 -6.72 12.23 -0.02
C ASN A 180 -7.25 12.20 1.42
N VAL A 181 -6.58 12.92 2.31
CA VAL A 181 -7.02 13.09 3.69
C VAL A 181 -8.28 13.97 3.71
N ARG A 182 -9.36 13.42 4.25
CA ARG A 182 -10.66 14.08 4.42
C ARG A 182 -11.23 13.77 5.80
N ASN A 183 -12.25 14.52 6.23
CA ASN A 183 -12.82 14.36 7.56
C ASN A 183 -13.34 12.96 7.85
N GLU A 184 -14.07 12.34 6.91
CA GLU A 184 -14.58 10.97 7.09
C GLU A 184 -13.46 9.94 7.28
N GLN A 185 -12.31 10.20 6.72
CA GLN A 185 -11.14 9.32 6.80
C GLN A 185 -10.35 9.54 8.09
N LEU A 186 -10.34 10.77 8.58
CA LEU A 186 -9.80 11.05 9.91
C LEU A 186 -10.60 10.33 11.00
N GLU A 187 -11.90 10.19 10.87
CA GLU A 187 -12.71 9.43 11.81
C GLU A 187 -12.40 7.93 11.76
N ILE A 188 -12.22 7.36 10.55
CA ILE A 188 -11.83 5.96 10.38
C ILE A 188 -10.48 5.68 11.05
N ILE A 189 -9.47 6.51 10.82
CA ILE A 189 -8.13 6.26 11.39
C ILE A 189 -8.09 6.48 12.91
N LYS A 190 -8.89 7.41 13.44
CA LYS A 190 -9.07 7.60 14.90
C LYS A 190 -9.64 6.36 15.57
N GLU A 191 -10.61 5.71 14.94
CA GLU A 191 -11.20 4.48 15.45
C GLU A 191 -10.23 3.30 15.38
N ILE A 192 -9.50 3.16 14.27
CA ILE A 192 -8.61 2.03 14.03
C ILE A 192 -7.33 2.11 14.86
N GLN A 193 -6.71 3.28 14.95
CA GLN A 193 -5.40 3.50 15.58
C GLN A 193 -4.36 2.45 15.11
N PRO A 194 -3.93 2.51 13.83
CA PRO A 194 -2.95 1.56 13.31
C PRO A 194 -1.57 1.86 13.88
N ASP A 195 -0.77 0.81 14.11
CA ASP A 195 0.62 0.97 14.55
C ASP A 195 1.51 1.46 13.41
N VAL A 196 1.25 0.93 12.20
CA VAL A 196 2.01 1.22 10.98
C VAL A 196 1.07 1.75 9.90
N GLY A 197 1.44 2.85 9.27
CA GLY A 197 0.81 3.37 8.07
C GLY A 197 1.68 3.12 6.84
N ILE A 198 1.11 2.55 5.78
CA ILE A 198 1.66 2.53 4.43
C ILE A 198 0.78 3.47 3.61
N PHE A 199 1.17 4.75 3.51
CA PHE A 199 0.27 5.80 3.04
C PHE A 199 0.78 6.47 1.77
N GLN A 200 -0.14 6.73 0.83
CA GLN A 200 0.16 7.47 -0.39
C GLN A 200 0.56 8.91 -0.07
N PHE A 201 1.69 9.33 -0.62
CA PHE A 201 2.22 10.68 -0.40
C PHE A 201 2.26 11.54 -1.68
N SER A 202 2.22 10.97 -2.87
CA SER A 202 2.40 11.68 -4.14
C SER A 202 1.46 12.87 -4.37
N VAL A 203 0.26 12.84 -3.77
CA VAL A 203 -0.81 13.84 -3.96
C VAL A 203 -1.25 14.48 -2.65
N GLN A 204 -0.70 14.06 -1.53
CA GLN A 204 -0.98 14.60 -0.20
C GLN A 204 -0.07 15.80 0.09
N ARG A 205 -0.59 16.74 0.82
CA ARG A 205 0.27 17.77 1.46
C ARG A 205 0.91 17.15 2.70
N PRO A 206 2.17 17.48 3.00
CA PRO A 206 2.86 16.99 4.20
C PRO A 206 2.04 17.16 5.48
N ASP A 207 1.48 18.36 5.69
CA ASP A 207 0.65 18.68 6.87
C ASP A 207 -0.61 17.81 7.00
N ASP A 208 -1.28 17.52 5.89
CA ASP A 208 -2.50 16.74 5.90
C ASP A 208 -2.19 15.29 6.29
N LEU A 209 -1.07 14.74 5.79
CA LEU A 209 -0.62 13.40 6.15
C LEU A 209 -0.15 13.33 7.61
N ALA A 210 0.56 14.36 8.09
CA ALA A 210 0.96 14.45 9.49
C ALA A 210 -0.26 14.55 10.44
N LYS A 211 -1.29 15.33 10.09
CA LYS A 211 -2.55 15.37 10.85
C LYS A 211 -3.26 14.02 10.87
N MET A 212 -3.20 13.28 9.77
CA MET A 212 -3.77 11.94 9.72
C MET A 212 -3.00 10.98 10.64
N CYS A 213 -1.67 11.01 10.64
CA CYS A 213 -0.85 10.21 11.56
C CYS A 213 -1.12 10.56 13.02
N ALA A 214 -1.19 11.85 13.35
CA ALA A 214 -1.54 12.31 14.69
C ALA A 214 -2.93 11.83 15.13
N ALA A 215 -3.94 11.95 14.25
CA ALA A 215 -5.30 11.52 14.55
C ALA A 215 -5.41 10.02 14.83
N GLY A 216 -4.60 9.20 14.15
CA GLY A 216 -4.56 7.75 14.30
C GLY A 216 -3.53 7.23 15.29
N HIS A 217 -2.74 8.10 15.92
CA HIS A 217 -1.59 7.71 16.75
C HIS A 217 -0.65 6.73 16.05
N VAL A 218 -0.42 6.95 14.75
CA VAL A 218 0.45 6.11 13.92
C VAL A 218 1.89 6.21 14.44
N LYS A 219 2.53 5.07 14.69
CA LYS A 219 3.89 5.04 15.24
C LYS A 219 4.95 5.05 14.16
N VAL A 220 4.69 4.38 13.04
CA VAL A 220 5.62 4.28 11.92
C VAL A 220 4.89 4.55 10.61
N LEU A 221 5.40 5.45 9.79
CA LEU A 221 4.88 5.77 8.47
C LEU A 221 5.85 5.32 7.39
N PHE A 222 5.38 4.49 6.46
CA PHE A 222 6.00 4.17 5.19
C PHE A 222 5.26 4.92 4.08
N PRO A 223 5.80 6.00 3.53
CA PRO A 223 5.19 6.70 2.40
C PRO A 223 5.36 5.92 1.10
N HIS A 224 4.38 5.98 0.19
CA HIS A 224 4.45 5.35 -1.12
C HIS A 224 4.04 6.28 -2.26
N HIS A 225 4.17 5.83 -3.52
CA HIS A 225 3.83 6.59 -4.74
C HIS A 225 4.75 7.78 -5.02
N MET A 226 5.95 7.78 -4.44
CA MET A 226 6.87 8.89 -4.58
C MET A 226 7.64 8.83 -5.91
N ASP A 227 7.98 7.64 -6.33
CA ASP A 227 8.83 7.32 -7.48
C ASP A 227 8.07 7.25 -8.81
N LEU A 228 6.74 7.26 -8.80
CA LEU A 228 5.95 7.29 -10.02
C LEU A 228 6.23 8.60 -10.79
N LYS A 229 6.94 8.49 -11.92
CA LYS A 229 7.37 9.61 -12.78
C LYS A 229 8.31 10.62 -12.09
N ARG A 230 8.99 10.23 -11.01
CA ARG A 230 9.98 11.05 -10.31
C ARG A 230 11.25 10.25 -10.06
N THR A 231 12.37 10.92 -10.20
CA THR A 231 13.67 10.41 -9.78
C THR A 231 13.83 10.54 -8.26
N GLU A 232 14.79 9.82 -7.69
CA GLU A 232 15.13 9.93 -6.28
C GLU A 232 15.46 11.38 -5.88
N ALA A 233 16.22 12.11 -6.70
CA ALA A 233 16.56 13.51 -6.47
C ALA A 233 15.33 14.44 -6.40
N GLU A 234 14.22 14.04 -7.04
CA GLU A 234 12.98 14.81 -7.06
C GLU A 234 12.06 14.49 -5.88
N TYR A 235 12.06 13.25 -5.37
CA TYR A 235 11.18 12.89 -4.26
C TYR A 235 11.81 13.00 -2.86
N LEU A 236 13.13 12.89 -2.73
CA LEU A 236 13.81 13.05 -1.41
C LEU A 236 13.53 14.40 -0.73
N PRO A 237 13.52 15.57 -1.43
CA PRO A 237 13.13 16.81 -0.81
C PRO A 237 11.70 16.82 -0.25
N LEU A 238 10.78 16.14 -0.93
CA LEU A 238 9.38 16.01 -0.47
C LEU A 238 9.28 15.19 0.81
N LEU A 239 10.10 14.14 0.94
CA LEU A 239 10.19 13.35 2.18
C LEU A 239 10.75 14.19 3.34
N ALA A 240 11.72 15.03 3.08
CA ALA A 240 12.25 15.96 4.09
C ALA A 240 11.21 16.99 4.55
N GLU A 241 10.31 17.42 3.66
CA GLU A 241 9.17 18.27 4.03
C GLU A 241 8.15 17.51 4.87
N LEU A 242 7.88 16.25 4.51
CA LEU A 242 7.00 15.37 5.29
C LEU A 242 7.54 15.13 6.70
N ASP A 243 8.83 14.84 6.82
CA ASP A 243 9.47 14.63 8.13
C ASP A 243 9.35 15.89 9.02
N ARG A 244 9.58 17.09 8.46
CA ARG A 244 9.39 18.34 9.21
C ARG A 244 7.94 18.54 9.67
N ALA A 245 6.97 18.31 8.79
CA ALA A 245 5.55 18.40 9.15
C ALA A 245 5.19 17.36 10.23
N MET A 246 5.79 16.17 10.17
CA MET A 246 5.58 15.14 11.17
C MET A 246 6.16 15.52 12.52
N GLN A 247 7.37 16.05 12.56
CA GLN A 247 8.00 16.53 13.80
C GLN A 247 7.16 17.64 14.50
N GLU A 248 6.45 18.45 13.72
CA GLU A 248 5.59 19.50 14.25
C GLU A 248 4.22 18.99 14.71
N LEU A 249 3.56 18.13 13.92
CA LEU A 249 2.16 17.76 14.09
C LEU A 249 1.93 16.37 14.68
N SER A 250 2.90 15.47 14.55
CA SER A 250 2.86 14.08 15.06
C SER A 250 4.25 13.59 15.45
N PRO A 251 4.90 14.22 16.45
CA PRO A 251 6.31 13.99 16.77
C PRO A 251 6.63 12.56 17.23
N GLU A 252 5.64 11.78 17.61
CA GLU A 252 5.75 10.36 17.95
C GLU A 252 5.77 9.43 16.73
N THR A 253 5.46 9.93 15.53
CA THR A 253 5.47 9.15 14.30
C THR A 253 6.88 9.15 13.69
N ILE A 254 7.45 7.98 13.52
CA ILE A 254 8.71 7.79 12.78
C ILE A 254 8.37 7.71 11.29
N VAL A 255 8.91 8.65 10.51
CA VAL A 255 8.84 8.59 9.04
C VAL A 255 10.00 7.77 8.52
N VAL A 256 9.71 6.69 7.85
CA VAL A 256 10.73 5.90 7.14
C VAL A 256 10.99 6.55 5.79
N THR A 257 12.26 6.76 5.44
CA THR A 257 12.67 7.03 4.05
C THR A 257 12.97 5.68 3.42
N PRO A 258 11.99 5.06 2.70
CA PRO A 258 12.18 3.70 2.25
C PRO A 258 13.10 3.67 1.02
N GLU A 259 14.06 2.76 1.04
CA GLU A 259 14.86 2.38 -0.11
C GLU A 259 14.20 1.16 -0.78
N HIS A 260 14.20 1.09 -2.11
CA HIS A 260 13.66 -0.05 -2.84
C HIS A 260 14.32 -1.36 -2.38
N LEU A 261 13.50 -2.38 -2.16
CA LEU A 261 13.87 -3.75 -1.77
C LEU A 261 14.57 -3.89 -0.41
N LYS A 262 14.77 -2.81 0.33
CA LYS A 262 15.34 -2.86 1.67
C LYS A 262 14.30 -3.25 2.69
N TRP A 263 14.62 -4.23 3.52
CA TRP A 263 13.78 -4.65 4.63
C TRP A 263 13.95 -3.75 5.84
N TYR A 264 12.85 -3.40 6.46
CA TYR A 264 12.77 -2.64 7.71
C TYR A 264 12.01 -3.49 8.74
N ASP A 265 12.66 -3.79 9.85
CA ASP A 265 12.05 -4.52 10.95
C ASP A 265 11.26 -3.58 11.86
N VAL A 266 9.97 -3.87 12.00
CA VAL A 266 9.06 -3.17 12.90
C VAL A 266 8.87 -4.01 14.14
N GLY A 267 9.12 -3.44 15.33
CA GLY A 267 9.01 -4.14 16.58
C GLY A 267 8.98 -3.20 17.78
N PHE A 268 8.71 -3.77 18.96
CA PHE A 268 8.81 -3.05 20.21
C PHE A 268 10.17 -3.31 20.87
N THR A 269 10.78 -2.25 21.39
CA THR A 269 11.99 -2.30 22.18
C THR A 269 11.70 -1.91 23.61
N VAL A 270 12.22 -2.66 24.57
CA VAL A 270 12.24 -2.25 25.98
C VAL A 270 13.66 -1.81 26.30
N ALA A 271 13.84 -0.52 26.58
CA ALA A 271 15.09 0.03 27.05
C ALA A 271 15.00 0.30 28.57
N ALA A 272 15.97 -0.15 29.36
CA ALA A 272 16.12 0.31 30.72
C ALA A 272 16.69 1.75 30.69
N LYS A 273 16.06 2.66 31.44
CA LYS A 273 16.56 4.03 31.63
C LYS A 273 17.54 4.11 32.76
#